data_30fecd989193a16fa41f06519ae77512
#
_entry.id   30fecd989193a16fa41f06519ae77512
#
_cell.length_a   1.000
_cell.length_b   1.000
_cell.length_c   1.000
_cell.angle_alpha   90.00
_cell.angle_beta   90.00
_cell.angle_gamma   90.00
#
_symmetry.space_group_name_H-M   'P 1'
#
loop_
_entity.id
_entity.type
_entity.pdbx_description
1 polymer ?
#
loop_
_entity_poly.entity_id
_entity_poly.type
_entity_poly.pdbx_seq_one_letter_code
_entity_poly.pdbx_strand_id
1 'polypeptide(L)'
;MKIKIISIGKVKNNNILNLCNDYRQRIMHSAKIDEVIFKNNTKESENKKIVSHLLKSKDYKIALSQDGEIISSENFAKILSKMNDRSSCFIIGGSDGLNNQTKSNCDKIISLSPMTFTHELAKLFLLEQIYRSITIIQNKKYHK
;
A
#
# COMPACT_ATOMS: atom_id res chain seq x y z
N MET A 1 -13.14 6.77 5.45
CA MET A 1 -12.09 5.80 5.05
C MET A 1 -10.74 6.30 5.56
N LYS A 2 -10.00 5.44 6.22
CA LYS A 2 -8.64 5.73 6.70
C LYS A 2 -7.66 4.74 6.08
N ILE A 3 -6.60 5.26 5.50
CA ILE A 3 -5.59 4.48 4.79
C ILE A 3 -4.23 4.82 5.39
N LYS A 4 -3.46 3.81 5.72
CA LYS A 4 -2.07 3.93 6.15
C LYS A 4 -1.18 3.21 5.16
N ILE A 5 -0.04 3.77 4.85
CA ILE A 5 0.99 3.13 4.03
C ILE A 5 2.28 3.07 4.83
N ILE A 6 2.80 1.86 5.02
CA ILE A 6 4.12 1.63 5.59
C ILE A 6 5.07 1.28 4.45
N SER A 7 6.19 1.95 4.36
CA SER A 7 7.19 1.69 3.33
C SER A 7 8.60 1.87 3.85
N ILE A 8 9.55 1.33 3.10
CA ILE A 8 10.98 1.42 3.38
C ILE A 8 11.61 2.38 2.37
N GLY A 9 12.29 3.40 2.87
CA GLY A 9 12.95 4.40 2.06
C GLY A 9 12.02 5.45 1.47
N LYS A 10 12.55 6.66 1.32
CA LYS A 10 11.83 7.77 0.68
C LYS A 10 11.84 7.61 -0.84
N VAL A 11 10.82 8.12 -1.51
CA VAL A 11 10.84 8.27 -2.97
C VAL A 11 11.82 9.38 -3.32
N LYS A 12 12.91 9.02 -3.99
CA LYS A 12 14.01 9.94 -4.36
C LYS A 12 13.85 10.51 -5.76
N ASN A 13 13.24 9.77 -6.68
CA ASN A 13 12.97 10.26 -8.04
C ASN A 13 11.88 11.33 -7.99
N ASN A 14 12.22 12.55 -8.40
CA ASN A 14 11.30 13.70 -8.33
C ASN A 14 10.06 13.52 -9.19
N ASN A 15 10.16 12.88 -10.34
CA ASN A 15 9.01 12.64 -11.22
C ASN A 15 8.01 11.69 -10.56
N ILE A 16 8.51 10.60 -9.94
CA ILE A 16 7.67 9.65 -9.22
C ILE A 16 7.08 10.31 -7.98
N LEU A 17 7.87 11.09 -7.24
CA LEU A 17 7.40 11.81 -6.05
C LEU A 17 6.25 12.77 -6.40
N ASN A 18 6.39 13.52 -7.50
CA ASN A 18 5.34 14.45 -7.94
C ASN A 18 4.05 13.72 -8.30
N LEU A 19 4.13 12.57 -8.98
CA LEU A 19 2.97 11.75 -9.28
C LEU A 19 2.34 11.16 -8.00
N CYS A 20 3.14 10.66 -7.08
CA CYS A 20 2.66 10.20 -5.77
C CYS A 20 1.89 11.31 -5.03
N ASN A 21 2.44 12.52 -5.00
CA ASN A 21 1.80 13.66 -4.34
C ASN A 21 0.49 14.04 -5.02
N ASP A 22 0.41 13.98 -6.35
CA ASP A 22 -0.83 14.23 -7.10
C ASP A 22 -1.92 13.22 -6.69
N TYR A 23 -1.63 11.92 -6.65
CA TYR A 23 -2.60 10.92 -6.22
C TYR A 23 -2.96 11.07 -4.74
N ARG A 24 -2.01 11.39 -3.86
CA ARG A 24 -2.31 11.68 -2.46
C ARG A 24 -3.33 12.81 -2.30
N GLN A 25 -3.14 13.89 -3.02
CA GLN A 25 -4.09 15.03 -2.99
C GLN A 25 -5.48 14.59 -3.46
N ARG A 26 -5.57 13.83 -4.55
CA ARG A 26 -6.85 13.30 -5.03
C ARG A 26 -7.52 12.38 -4.01
N ILE A 27 -6.75 11.50 -3.35
CA ILE A 27 -7.26 10.60 -2.32
C ILE A 27 -7.79 11.39 -1.12
N MET A 28 -7.08 12.45 -0.70
CA MET A 28 -7.41 13.24 0.48
C MET A 28 -8.76 13.94 0.41
N HIS A 29 -9.35 14.10 -0.77
CA HIS A 29 -10.72 14.59 -0.93
C HIS A 29 -11.77 13.60 -0.40
N SER A 30 -11.43 12.33 -0.27
CA SER A 30 -12.40 11.26 0.08
C SER A 30 -11.94 10.35 1.22
N ALA A 31 -10.66 10.37 1.59
CA ALA A 31 -10.09 9.50 2.59
C ALA A 31 -8.94 10.19 3.32
N LYS A 32 -8.75 9.83 4.60
CA LYS A 32 -7.54 10.19 5.33
C LYS A 32 -6.42 9.22 4.94
N ILE A 33 -5.26 9.74 4.57
CA ILE A 33 -4.07 8.95 4.24
C ILE A 33 -2.91 9.36 5.16
N ASP A 34 -2.32 8.39 5.83
CA ASP A 34 -1.15 8.54 6.68
C ASP A 34 -0.03 7.63 6.16
N GLU A 35 1.21 8.08 6.25
CA GLU A 35 2.37 7.30 5.83
C GLU A 35 3.40 7.18 6.94
N VAL A 36 4.00 5.99 7.04
CA VAL A 36 5.14 5.70 7.90
C VAL A 36 6.27 5.20 7.00
N ILE A 37 7.38 5.92 6.99
CA ILE A 37 8.54 5.59 6.15
C ILE A 37 9.70 5.25 7.07
N PHE A 38 10.16 3.99 7.02
CA PHE A 38 11.36 3.55 7.71
C PHE A 38 12.58 3.70 6.80
N LYS A 39 13.73 3.96 7.38
CA LYS A 39 15.00 4.04 6.64
C LYS A 39 15.40 2.68 6.08
N ASN A 40 16.03 2.69 4.90
CA ASN A 40 16.68 1.51 4.33
C ASN A 40 17.72 0.95 5.30
N ASN A 41 17.73 -0.38 5.45
CA ASN A 41 18.66 -1.12 6.27
C ASN A 41 18.73 -2.56 5.72
N THR A 42 19.21 -3.52 6.51
CA THR A 42 19.12 -4.93 6.14
C THR A 42 17.66 -5.36 6.06
N LYS A 43 17.36 -6.37 5.25
CA LYS A 43 16.00 -6.95 5.16
C LYS A 43 15.46 -7.33 6.54
N GLU A 44 16.28 -7.97 7.36
CA GLU A 44 15.89 -8.38 8.71
C GLU A 44 15.52 -7.18 9.59
N SER A 45 16.37 -6.14 9.64
CA SER A 45 16.13 -4.94 10.44
C SER A 45 14.89 -4.18 9.97
N GLU A 46 14.72 -4.01 8.66
CA GLU A 46 13.54 -3.36 8.07
C GLU A 46 12.26 -4.10 8.46
N ASN A 47 12.24 -5.42 8.30
CA ASN A 47 11.07 -6.24 8.61
C ASN A 47 10.76 -6.29 10.11
N LYS A 48 11.76 -6.29 10.99
CA LYS A 48 11.54 -6.17 12.43
C LYS A 48 10.81 -4.89 12.81
N LYS A 49 11.19 -3.76 12.22
CA LYS A 49 10.52 -2.47 12.47
C LYS A 49 9.08 -2.49 11.97
N ILE A 50 8.83 -3.06 10.80
CA ILE A 50 7.48 -3.22 10.26
C ILE A 50 6.64 -4.07 11.21
N VAL A 51 7.09 -5.25 11.59
CA VAL A 51 6.35 -6.16 12.49
C VAL A 51 6.06 -5.48 13.83
N SER A 52 7.03 -4.81 14.43
CA SER A 52 6.82 -4.07 15.68
C SER A 52 5.69 -3.03 15.56
N HIS A 53 5.60 -2.35 14.41
CA HIS A 53 4.54 -1.40 14.14
C HIS A 53 3.18 -2.11 13.94
N LEU A 54 3.17 -3.22 13.19
CA LEU A 54 1.95 -3.98 12.91
C LEU A 54 1.32 -4.57 14.18
N LEU A 55 2.13 -5.03 15.13
CA LEU A 55 1.66 -5.63 16.38
C LEU A 55 0.91 -4.62 17.27
N LYS A 56 1.19 -3.34 17.13
CA LYS A 56 0.54 -2.26 17.88
C LYS A 56 -0.72 -1.73 17.19
N SER A 57 -1.00 -2.16 15.97
CA SER A 57 -2.08 -1.64 15.13
C SER A 57 -3.24 -2.63 15.05
N LYS A 58 -4.48 -2.08 15.08
CA LYS A 58 -5.71 -2.84 14.82
C LYS A 58 -6.20 -2.71 13.37
N ASP A 59 -5.39 -2.10 12.50
CA ASP A 59 -5.72 -1.92 11.10
C ASP A 59 -5.85 -3.28 10.38
N TYR A 60 -6.62 -3.30 9.30
CA TYR A 60 -6.59 -4.41 8.35
C TYR A 60 -5.31 -4.32 7.51
N LYS A 61 -4.45 -5.29 7.63
CA LYS A 61 -3.09 -5.27 7.11
C LYS A 61 -2.98 -6.00 5.79
N ILE A 62 -2.53 -5.30 4.76
CA ILE A 62 -2.39 -5.83 3.40
C ILE A 62 -0.92 -5.66 2.98
N ALA A 63 -0.22 -6.77 2.84
CA ALA A 63 1.14 -6.77 2.32
C ALA A 63 1.13 -6.79 0.79
N LEU A 64 2.01 -5.98 0.18
CA LEU A 64 2.28 -6.04 -1.25
C LEU A 64 3.50 -6.92 -1.50
N SER A 65 3.30 -7.97 -2.28
CA SER A 65 4.36 -8.90 -2.67
C SER A 65 4.05 -9.50 -4.03
N GLN A 66 5.06 -9.72 -4.87
CA GLN A 66 4.86 -10.31 -6.20
C GLN A 66 4.31 -11.74 -6.14
N ASP A 67 4.53 -12.45 -5.02
CA ASP A 67 4.00 -13.80 -4.78
C ASP A 67 2.64 -13.82 -4.07
N GLY A 68 2.03 -12.65 -3.86
CA GLY A 68 0.69 -12.54 -3.33
C GLY A 68 -0.41 -12.90 -4.33
N GLU A 69 -1.64 -12.83 -3.87
CA GLU A 69 -2.82 -13.05 -4.72
C GLU A 69 -2.93 -11.94 -5.78
N ILE A 70 -3.01 -12.34 -7.05
CA ILE A 70 -3.25 -11.41 -8.16
C ILE A 70 -4.73 -11.07 -8.18
N ILE A 71 -5.04 -9.77 -8.09
CA ILE A 71 -6.41 -9.28 -8.05
C ILE A 71 -6.64 -8.19 -9.09
N SER A 72 -7.88 -8.06 -9.57
CA SER A 72 -8.27 -6.95 -10.44
C SER A 72 -8.48 -5.66 -9.64
N SER A 73 -8.52 -4.52 -10.35
CA SER A 73 -8.84 -3.22 -9.72
C SER A 73 -10.22 -3.23 -9.08
N GLU A 74 -11.20 -3.91 -9.68
CA GLU A 74 -12.54 -4.05 -9.13
C GLU A 74 -12.54 -4.85 -7.84
N ASN A 75 -11.77 -5.94 -7.78
CA ASN A 75 -11.64 -6.73 -6.56
C ASN A 75 -10.87 -5.98 -5.47
N PHE A 76 -9.88 -5.19 -5.84
CA PHE A 76 -9.19 -4.29 -4.90
C PHE A 76 -10.17 -3.25 -4.31
N ALA A 77 -11.00 -2.66 -5.16
CA ALA A 77 -12.06 -1.74 -4.71
C ALA A 77 -13.05 -2.41 -3.75
N LYS A 78 -13.43 -3.67 -4.00
CA LYS A 78 -14.29 -4.45 -3.09
C LYS A 78 -13.65 -4.68 -1.72
N ILE A 79 -12.34 -4.90 -1.67
CA ILE A 79 -11.61 -5.03 -0.40
C ILE A 79 -11.70 -3.70 0.36
N LEU A 80 -11.40 -2.58 -0.29
CA LEU A 80 -11.46 -1.25 0.34
C LEU A 80 -12.88 -0.88 0.79
N SER A 81 -13.89 -1.21 0.02
CA SER A 81 -15.29 -0.90 0.37
C SER A 81 -15.76 -1.61 1.64
N LYS A 82 -15.21 -2.77 1.95
CA LYS A 82 -15.52 -3.53 3.17
C LYS A 82 -14.86 -2.95 4.43
N MET A 83 -13.95 -1.97 4.27
CA MET A 83 -13.18 -1.37 5.37
C MET A 83 -13.80 -0.05 5.86
N ASN A 84 -15.10 0.18 5.67
CA ASN A 84 -15.76 1.46 5.96
C ASN A 84 -15.47 2.02 7.35
N ASP A 85 -15.47 1.17 8.38
CA ASP A 85 -15.24 1.56 9.78
C ASP A 85 -13.86 1.19 10.31
N ARG A 86 -13.03 0.54 9.49
CA ARG A 86 -11.72 0.02 9.87
C ARG A 86 -10.64 0.63 8.99
N SER A 87 -9.54 1.04 9.58
CA SER A 87 -8.38 1.52 8.81
C SER A 87 -7.73 0.38 8.03
N SER A 88 -7.33 0.65 6.80
CA SER A 88 -6.50 -0.24 5.99
C SER A 88 -5.04 0.16 6.11
N CYS A 89 -4.15 -0.79 6.29
CA CYS A 89 -2.71 -0.56 6.33
C CYS A 89 -2.03 -1.37 5.21
N PHE A 90 -1.45 -0.67 4.24
CA PHE A 90 -0.69 -1.28 3.16
C PHE A 90 0.80 -1.28 3.50
N ILE A 91 1.47 -2.40 3.23
CA ILE A 91 2.89 -2.57 3.56
C ILE A 91 3.69 -2.84 2.29
N ILE A 92 4.66 -1.99 2.02
CA ILE A 92 5.61 -2.09 0.91
C ILE A 92 7.00 -2.31 1.48
N GLY A 93 7.66 -3.40 1.12
CA GLY A 93 9.03 -3.69 1.53
C GLY A 93 10.07 -2.83 0.80
N GLY A 94 11.32 -2.93 1.24
CA GLY A 94 12.45 -2.35 0.54
C GLY A 94 12.86 -3.17 -0.69
N SER A 95 14.08 -2.95 -1.19
CA SER A 95 14.59 -3.64 -2.38
C SER A 95 14.63 -5.17 -2.25
N ASP A 96 14.81 -5.68 -1.03
CA ASP A 96 14.83 -7.12 -0.74
C ASP A 96 13.46 -7.68 -0.33
N GLY A 97 12.43 -6.85 -0.31
CA GLY A 97 11.04 -7.22 -0.07
C GLY A 97 10.69 -7.51 1.38
N LEU A 98 9.56 -8.17 1.55
CA LEU A 98 9.03 -8.57 2.86
C LEU A 98 9.38 -10.02 3.16
N ASN A 99 9.76 -10.31 4.42
CA ASN A 99 10.01 -11.67 4.87
C ASN A 99 8.71 -12.37 5.32
N ASN A 100 8.81 -13.68 5.58
CA ASN A 100 7.65 -14.49 5.98
C ASN A 100 7.04 -14.04 7.31
N GLN A 101 7.85 -13.56 8.25
CA GLN A 101 7.35 -13.07 9.54
C GLN A 101 6.45 -11.84 9.34
N THR A 102 6.87 -10.90 8.51
CA THR A 102 6.03 -9.72 8.19
C THR A 102 4.74 -10.15 7.50
N LYS A 103 4.82 -11.03 6.50
CA LYS A 103 3.65 -11.52 5.75
C LYS A 103 2.67 -12.26 6.66
N SER A 104 3.17 -13.08 7.61
CA SER A 104 2.31 -13.81 8.55
C SER A 104 1.57 -12.91 9.54
N ASN A 105 2.03 -11.68 9.74
CA ASN A 105 1.35 -10.67 10.55
C ASN A 105 0.38 -9.80 9.74
N CYS A 106 0.15 -10.12 8.47
CA CYS A 106 -0.80 -9.44 7.61
C CYS A 106 -2.07 -10.27 7.42
N ASP A 107 -3.19 -9.58 7.25
CA ASP A 107 -4.49 -10.22 7.00
C ASP A 107 -4.61 -10.69 5.55
N LYS A 108 -3.91 -10.03 4.63
CA LYS A 108 -3.92 -10.37 3.21
C LYS A 108 -2.57 -10.03 2.57
N ILE A 109 -2.22 -10.82 1.57
CA ILE A 109 -1.03 -10.59 0.73
C ILE A 109 -1.51 -10.50 -0.70
N ILE A 110 -1.30 -9.35 -1.34
CA ILE A 110 -1.71 -9.12 -2.73
C ILE A 110 -0.52 -8.80 -3.61
N SER A 111 -0.65 -9.13 -4.89
CA SER A 111 0.32 -8.79 -5.92
C SER A 111 -0.27 -7.75 -6.87
N LEU A 112 0.49 -6.68 -7.11
CA LEU A 112 0.15 -5.72 -8.16
C LEU A 112 0.41 -6.30 -9.55
N SER A 113 1.37 -7.21 -9.65
CA SER A 113 1.78 -7.89 -10.88
C SER A 113 2.73 -9.03 -10.55
N PRO A 114 2.79 -10.10 -11.35
CA PRO A 114 3.86 -11.09 -11.26
C PRO A 114 5.24 -10.51 -11.57
N MET A 115 5.30 -9.39 -12.29
CA MET A 115 6.55 -8.67 -12.56
C MET A 115 7.00 -7.90 -11.31
N THR A 116 8.30 -7.79 -11.12
CA THR A 116 8.88 -7.03 -10.01
C THR A 116 8.99 -5.56 -10.38
N PHE A 117 8.57 -4.69 -9.48
CA PHE A 117 8.74 -3.24 -9.58
C PHE A 117 9.74 -2.74 -8.54
N THR A 118 10.38 -1.61 -8.82
CA THR A 118 11.08 -0.87 -7.77
C THR A 118 10.07 -0.45 -6.69
N HIS A 119 10.54 -0.28 -5.45
CA HIS A 119 9.65 0.14 -4.35
C HIS A 119 8.99 1.50 -4.62
N GLU A 120 9.66 2.40 -5.36
CA GLU A 120 9.09 3.71 -5.73
C GLU A 120 7.93 3.57 -6.70
N LEU A 121 8.07 2.74 -7.74
CA LEU A 121 6.98 2.45 -8.68
C LEU A 121 5.84 1.69 -8.00
N ALA A 122 6.16 0.73 -7.14
CA ALA A 122 5.13 0.01 -6.37
C ALA A 122 4.29 0.98 -5.53
N LYS A 123 4.92 1.97 -4.88
CA LYS A 123 4.21 3.01 -4.13
C LYS A 123 3.30 3.85 -5.03
N LEU A 124 3.80 4.27 -6.18
CA LEU A 124 3.00 5.04 -7.14
C LEU A 124 1.80 4.25 -7.64
N PHE A 125 1.99 2.99 -8.03
CA PHE A 125 0.91 2.13 -8.51
C PHE A 125 -0.11 1.85 -7.41
N LEU A 126 0.32 1.64 -6.17
CA LEU A 126 -0.57 1.50 -5.04
C LEU A 126 -1.45 2.73 -4.84
N LEU A 127 -0.86 3.92 -4.85
CA LEU A 127 -1.61 5.18 -4.70
C LEU A 127 -2.61 5.37 -5.82
N GLU A 128 -2.23 5.07 -7.05
CA GLU A 128 -3.14 5.12 -8.20
C GLU A 128 -4.31 4.15 -8.02
N GLN A 129 -4.04 2.90 -7.60
CA GLN A 129 -5.09 1.90 -7.39
C GLN A 129 -6.01 2.24 -6.22
N ILE A 130 -5.49 2.86 -5.17
CA ILE A 130 -6.32 3.38 -4.06
C ILE A 130 -7.26 4.47 -4.58
N TYR A 131 -6.75 5.44 -5.34
CA TYR A 131 -7.57 6.48 -5.95
C TYR A 131 -8.63 5.89 -6.89
N ARG A 132 -8.21 4.98 -7.78
CA ARG A 132 -9.12 4.27 -8.69
C ARG A 132 -10.22 3.54 -7.93
N SER A 133 -9.90 2.87 -6.85
CA SER A 133 -10.88 2.17 -6.01
C SER A 133 -11.89 3.13 -5.39
N ILE A 134 -11.45 4.29 -4.91
CA ILE A 134 -12.34 5.32 -4.38
C ILE A 134 -13.31 5.79 -5.49
N THR A 135 -12.81 6.00 -6.71
CA THR A 135 -13.68 6.40 -7.83
C THR A 135 -14.70 5.33 -8.21
N ILE A 136 -14.31 4.05 -8.14
CA ILE A 136 -15.23 2.92 -8.37
C ILE A 136 -16.32 2.91 -7.29
N ILE A 137 -15.93 3.00 -6.02
CA ILE A 137 -16.87 3.01 -4.88
C ILE A 137 -17.85 4.17 -4.97
N GLN A 138 -17.39 5.33 -5.46
CA GLN A 138 -18.18 6.54 -5.60
C GLN A 138 -18.92 6.65 -6.95
N ASN A 139 -18.84 5.65 -7.79
CA ASN A 139 -19.43 5.65 -9.15
C ASN A 139 -18.97 6.83 -10.03
N LYS A 140 -17.72 7.25 -9.90
CA LYS A 140 -17.11 8.31 -10.71
C LYS A 140 -16.49 7.75 -11.98
N LYS A 141 -16.45 8.58 -13.04
CA LYS A 141 -15.84 8.22 -14.33
C LYS A 141 -14.32 8.33 -14.29
N TYR A 142 -13.62 7.35 -13.81
CA TYR A 142 -12.16 7.24 -13.91
C TYR A 142 -11.76 5.85 -14.37
N HIS A 143 -12.28 4.83 -13.72
CA HIS A 143 -12.03 3.44 -14.11
C HIS A 143 -12.78 3.08 -15.40
N LYS A 144 -12.07 2.42 -16.32
CA LYS A 144 -12.61 1.98 -17.60
C LYS A 144 -12.51 0.47 -17.76
#